data_a68d603a665c74c685c70bd11eb5719a
#
_entry.id   a68d603a665c74c685c70bd11eb5719a
#
_cell.length_a   1.000
_cell.length_b   1.000
_cell.length_c   1.000
_cell.angle_alpha   90.00
_cell.angle_beta   90.00
_cell.angle_gamma   90.00
#
_symmetry.space_group_name_H-M   'P 1'
#
loop_
_entity.id
_entity.type
_entity.pdbx_description
1 polymer ?
#
loop_
_entity_poly.entity_id
_entity_poly.type
_entity_poly.pdbx_seq_one_letter_code
_entity_poly.pdbx_strand_id
1 'polypeptide(L)'
;MADRPVRGSRTGRPIMALLDLLGRRWTLRILWELRDGALTARALRSACDDASPTVLQARLAELRAAGLVEHAAGRGYGLSEEGREFLTAFMPLYAFAERWAASKPTTPG
;
A
#
# COMPACT_ATOMS: atom_id res chain seq x y z
N MET A 1 13.49 22.29 2.00
CA MET A 1 12.34 21.47 1.68
C MET A 1 11.05 22.21 1.93
N ALA A 2 10.17 22.15 1.00
CA ALA A 2 8.93 22.90 1.12
C ALA A 2 8.05 22.32 2.22
N ASP A 3 7.61 23.16 3.10
CA ASP A 3 6.68 22.80 4.15
C ASP A 3 5.28 22.98 3.64
N ARG A 4 4.76 21.97 3.05
CA ARG A 4 3.35 22.04 2.68
C ARG A 4 2.56 21.10 3.56
N PRO A 5 1.30 21.43 3.81
CA PRO A 5 0.45 20.57 4.62
C PRO A 5 0.42 19.17 4.02
N VAL A 6 0.49 18.18 4.87
CA VAL A 6 0.40 16.80 4.43
C VAL A 6 -1.06 16.41 4.45
N ARG A 7 -1.51 15.92 3.32
CA ARG A 7 -2.92 15.61 3.14
C ARG A 7 -3.34 14.48 4.05
N GLY A 8 -4.50 14.62 4.66
CA GLY A 8 -5.05 13.62 5.55
C GLY A 8 -4.56 13.67 6.97
N SER A 9 -3.61 14.57 7.26
CA SER A 9 -3.05 14.67 8.60
C SER A 9 -3.54 15.92 9.29
N ARG A 10 -4.14 15.76 10.46
CA ARG A 10 -4.62 16.88 11.25
C ARG A 10 -3.48 17.64 11.94
N THR A 11 -2.36 16.97 12.13
CA THR A 11 -1.20 17.57 12.78
C THR A 11 -0.18 18.11 11.79
N GLY A 12 -0.34 17.80 10.50
CA GLY A 12 0.62 18.16 9.47
C GLY A 12 1.88 17.32 9.48
N ARG A 13 1.98 16.33 10.35
CA ARG A 13 3.17 15.50 10.42
C ARG A 13 3.15 14.43 9.33
N PRO A 14 4.27 14.25 8.61
CA PRO A 14 4.33 13.25 7.55
C PRO A 14 3.92 11.85 7.99
N ILE A 15 4.34 11.42 9.19
CA ILE A 15 3.99 10.08 9.65
C ILE A 15 2.47 9.92 9.80
N MET A 16 1.78 10.96 10.23
CA MET A 16 0.33 10.85 10.39
C MET A 16 -0.36 10.74 9.04
N ALA A 17 0.12 11.48 8.05
CA ALA A 17 -0.42 11.36 6.70
C ALA A 17 -0.19 9.98 6.12
N LEU A 18 1.00 9.43 6.35
CA LEU A 18 1.30 8.07 5.89
C LEU A 18 0.38 7.05 6.56
N LEU A 19 0.20 7.16 7.87
CA LEU A 19 -0.68 6.23 8.59
C LEU A 19 -2.13 6.35 8.13
N ASP A 20 -2.59 7.57 7.85
CA ASP A 20 -3.94 7.75 7.29
C ASP A 20 -4.09 7.06 5.95
N LEU A 21 -3.08 7.20 5.10
CA LEU A 21 -3.09 6.55 3.79
C LEU A 21 -3.09 5.04 3.94
N LEU A 22 -2.17 4.51 4.76
CA LEU A 22 -2.02 3.07 4.94
C LEU A 22 -3.20 2.45 5.66
N GLY A 23 -3.93 3.25 6.44
CA GLY A 23 -5.10 2.76 7.17
C GLY A 23 -6.33 2.52 6.30
N ARG A 24 -6.30 2.97 5.06
CA ARG A 24 -7.44 2.73 4.18
C ARG A 24 -7.45 1.28 3.74
N ARG A 25 -8.65 0.74 3.63
CA ARG A 25 -8.80 -0.66 3.24
C ARG A 25 -8.12 -0.91 1.90
N TRP A 26 -7.42 -2.00 1.81
CA TRP A 26 -6.73 -2.50 0.62
C TRP A 26 -5.40 -1.81 0.29
N THR A 27 -5.09 -0.67 0.90
CA THR A 27 -3.88 0.07 0.55
C THR A 27 -2.61 -0.76 0.75
N LEU A 28 -2.42 -1.30 1.95
CA LEU A 28 -1.23 -2.13 2.23
C LEU A 28 -1.23 -3.41 1.40
N ARG A 29 -2.40 -3.99 1.18
CA ARG A 29 -2.50 -5.20 0.38
C ARG A 29 -2.05 -4.94 -1.06
N ILE A 30 -2.45 -3.82 -1.63
CA ILE A 30 -2.04 -3.46 -2.99
C ILE A 30 -0.53 -3.30 -3.06
N LEU A 31 0.05 -2.57 -2.13
CA LEU A 31 1.51 -2.37 -2.11
C LEU A 31 2.22 -3.71 -2.00
N TRP A 32 1.72 -4.58 -1.15
CA TRP A 32 2.30 -5.90 -0.96
C TRP A 32 2.21 -6.75 -2.24
N GLU A 33 1.06 -6.73 -2.90
CA GLU A 33 0.88 -7.54 -4.10
C GLU A 33 1.75 -7.07 -5.26
N LEU A 34 2.19 -5.82 -5.24
CA LEU A 34 3.06 -5.29 -6.28
C LEU A 34 4.55 -5.50 -6.00
N ARG A 35 4.90 -6.20 -4.93
CA ARG A 35 6.31 -6.33 -4.51
C ARG A 35 7.18 -7.05 -5.54
N ASP A 36 6.61 -7.96 -6.30
CA ASP A 36 7.38 -8.75 -7.25
C ASP A 36 7.30 -8.24 -8.68
N GLY A 37 6.61 -7.15 -8.91
CA GLY A 37 6.52 -6.58 -10.24
C GLY A 37 5.15 -5.99 -10.52
N ALA A 38 5.04 -5.37 -11.69
CA ALA A 38 3.81 -4.71 -12.10
C ALA A 38 2.70 -5.73 -12.38
N LEU A 39 1.48 -5.32 -12.09
CA LEU A 39 0.29 -6.13 -12.36
C LEU A 39 -0.74 -5.27 -13.09
N THR A 40 -1.46 -5.91 -14.00
CA THR A 40 -2.61 -5.24 -14.62
C THR A 40 -3.70 -5.05 -13.57
N ALA A 41 -4.65 -4.16 -13.85
CA ALA A 41 -5.76 -3.95 -12.93
C ALA A 41 -6.49 -5.26 -12.65
N ARG A 42 -6.68 -6.09 -13.68
CA ARG A 42 -7.35 -7.37 -13.52
C ARG A 42 -6.55 -8.32 -12.61
N ALA A 43 -5.25 -8.44 -12.86
CA ALA A 43 -4.42 -9.32 -12.05
C ALA A 43 -4.35 -8.85 -10.61
N LEU A 44 -4.26 -7.53 -10.41
CA LEU A 44 -4.22 -6.97 -9.08
C LEU A 44 -5.53 -7.21 -8.34
N ARG A 45 -6.64 -7.08 -9.04
CA ARG A 45 -7.94 -7.36 -8.44
C ARG A 45 -8.03 -8.81 -7.96
N SER A 46 -7.58 -9.75 -8.79
CA SER A 46 -7.55 -11.16 -8.39
C SER A 46 -6.66 -11.39 -7.19
N ALA A 47 -5.48 -10.76 -7.19
CA ALA A 47 -4.55 -10.89 -6.07
C ALA A 47 -5.12 -10.33 -4.78
N CYS A 48 -6.01 -9.34 -4.89
CA CYS A 48 -6.66 -8.72 -3.73
C CYS A 48 -8.04 -9.34 -3.45
N ASP A 49 -8.17 -10.64 -3.70
CA ASP A 49 -9.38 -11.39 -3.37
C ASP A 49 -10.64 -10.77 -4.00
N ASP A 50 -10.50 -10.36 -5.26
CA ASP A 50 -11.59 -9.78 -6.02
C ASP A 50 -12.22 -8.55 -5.39
N ALA A 51 -11.38 -7.68 -4.85
CA ALA A 51 -11.82 -6.40 -4.32
C ALA A 51 -12.64 -5.65 -5.38
N SER A 52 -13.59 -4.84 -4.92
CA SER A 52 -14.43 -4.06 -5.82
C SER A 52 -13.56 -3.22 -6.77
N PRO A 53 -13.85 -3.24 -8.07
CA PRO A 53 -13.08 -2.42 -9.02
C PRO A 53 -13.09 -0.93 -8.66
N THR A 54 -14.21 -0.43 -8.17
CA THR A 54 -14.32 0.97 -7.79
C THR A 54 -13.39 1.30 -6.64
N VAL A 55 -13.38 0.46 -5.60
CA VAL A 55 -12.50 0.65 -4.45
C VAL A 55 -11.05 0.52 -4.86
N LEU A 56 -10.74 -0.50 -5.66
CA LEU A 56 -9.37 -0.72 -6.11
C LEU A 56 -8.84 0.48 -6.89
N GLN A 57 -9.65 1.01 -7.81
CA GLN A 57 -9.24 2.19 -8.58
C GLN A 57 -9.04 3.41 -7.69
N ALA A 58 -9.91 3.58 -6.69
CA ALA A 58 -9.77 4.68 -5.75
C ALA A 58 -8.45 4.58 -4.98
N ARG A 59 -8.13 3.38 -4.50
CA ARG A 59 -6.87 3.17 -3.75
C ARG A 59 -5.65 3.39 -4.64
N LEU A 60 -5.70 2.91 -5.88
CA LEU A 60 -4.61 3.11 -6.82
C LEU A 60 -4.40 4.58 -7.13
N ALA A 61 -5.48 5.34 -7.29
CA ALA A 61 -5.37 6.78 -7.52
C ALA A 61 -4.70 7.47 -6.34
N GLU A 62 -5.08 7.10 -5.13
CA GLU A 62 -4.47 7.66 -3.91
C GLU A 62 -2.99 7.31 -3.81
N LEU A 63 -2.64 6.08 -4.12
CA LEU A 63 -1.25 5.65 -4.08
C LEU A 63 -0.40 6.32 -5.14
N ARG A 64 -0.97 6.55 -6.31
CA ARG A 64 -0.28 7.29 -7.37
C ARG A 64 -0.08 8.74 -6.96
N ALA A 65 -1.10 9.36 -6.38
CA ALA A 65 -0.99 10.74 -5.90
C ALA A 65 0.05 10.86 -4.81
N ALA A 66 0.20 9.82 -4.00
CA ALA A 66 1.22 9.79 -2.95
C ALA A 66 2.61 9.46 -3.47
N GLY A 67 2.73 9.08 -4.74
CA GLY A 67 4.03 8.79 -5.35
C GLY A 67 4.55 7.39 -5.08
N LEU A 68 3.73 6.49 -4.56
CA LEU A 68 4.18 5.14 -4.22
C LEU A 68 3.92 4.12 -5.34
N VAL A 69 2.99 4.41 -6.23
CA VAL A 69 2.61 3.52 -7.33
C VAL A 69 2.65 4.29 -8.63
N GLU A 70 3.05 3.61 -9.68
CA GLU A 70 3.09 4.15 -11.03
C GLU A 70 2.20 3.31 -11.93
N HIS A 71 1.67 3.94 -12.96
CA HIS A 71 0.92 3.25 -13.98
C HIS A 71 1.65 3.43 -15.30
N ALA A 72 2.06 2.33 -15.89
CA ALA A 72 2.77 2.34 -17.17
C ALA A 72 1.88 1.70 -18.21
N ALA A 73 1.70 2.37 -19.34
CA ALA A 73 0.89 1.86 -20.44
C ALA A 73 1.41 0.49 -20.86
N GLY A 74 0.53 -0.49 -20.96
CA GLY A 74 0.89 -1.85 -21.37
C GLY A 74 1.47 -2.72 -20.27
N ARG A 75 1.79 -2.16 -19.13
CA ARG A 75 2.37 -2.93 -18.01
C ARG A 75 1.49 -2.99 -16.78
N GLY A 76 0.54 -2.07 -16.67
CA GLY A 76 -0.32 -2.00 -15.50
C GLY A 76 0.28 -1.13 -14.41
N TYR A 77 0.08 -1.52 -13.16
CA TYR A 77 0.49 -0.76 -12.00
C TYR A 77 1.69 -1.41 -11.35
N GLY A 78 2.63 -0.59 -10.90
CA GLY A 78 3.82 -1.10 -10.23
C GLY A 78 4.28 -0.13 -9.16
N LEU A 79 5.18 -0.58 -8.30
CA LEU A 79 5.76 0.29 -7.29
C LEU A 79 6.70 1.28 -7.95
N SER A 80 6.63 2.54 -7.52
CA SER A 80 7.62 3.54 -7.87
C SER A 80 8.91 3.25 -7.09
N GLU A 81 9.94 4.05 -7.32
CA GLU A 81 11.15 3.96 -6.51
C GLU A 81 10.82 4.20 -5.04
N GLU A 82 9.99 5.22 -4.76
CA GLU A 82 9.56 5.47 -3.38
C GLU A 82 8.70 4.34 -2.83
N GLY A 83 7.90 3.72 -3.67
CA GLY A 83 7.11 2.57 -3.26
C GLY A 83 7.97 1.40 -2.85
N ARG A 84 9.05 1.17 -3.59
CA ARG A 84 10.01 0.12 -3.22
C ARG A 84 10.73 0.47 -1.93
N GLU A 85 11.06 1.74 -1.75
CA GLU A 85 11.68 2.20 -0.51
C GLU A 85 10.73 1.99 0.68
N PHE A 86 9.45 2.31 0.48
CA PHE A 86 8.45 2.06 1.50
C PHE A 86 8.42 0.57 1.86
N LEU A 87 8.43 -0.29 0.86
CA LEU A 87 8.33 -1.72 1.12
C LEU A 87 9.53 -2.22 1.90
N THR A 88 10.72 -1.70 1.61
CA THR A 88 11.92 -2.02 2.38
C THR A 88 11.74 -1.63 3.84
N ALA A 89 11.19 -0.44 4.09
CA ALA A 89 10.92 0.02 5.45
C ALA A 89 9.83 -0.81 6.13
N PHE A 90 8.92 -1.36 5.35
CA PHE A 90 7.83 -2.17 5.86
C PHE A 90 8.27 -3.57 6.29
N MET A 91 9.34 -4.11 5.70
CA MET A 91 9.74 -5.50 5.95
C MET A 91 9.99 -5.84 7.42
N PRO A 92 10.60 -4.95 8.24
CA PRO A 92 10.70 -5.24 9.67
C PRO A 92 9.35 -5.44 10.34
N LEU A 93 8.33 -4.72 9.89
CA LEU A 93 6.98 -4.88 10.42
C LEU A 93 6.39 -6.22 9.99
N TYR A 94 6.66 -6.65 8.77
CA TYR A 94 6.26 -7.97 8.30
C TYR A 94 6.87 -9.05 9.20
N ALA A 95 8.17 -8.95 9.46
CA ALA A 95 8.85 -9.91 10.32
C ALA A 95 8.29 -9.90 11.74
N PHE A 96 7.96 -8.72 12.24
CA PHE A 96 7.31 -8.60 13.53
C PHE A 96 5.96 -9.32 13.52
N ALA A 97 5.18 -9.14 12.46
CA ALA A 97 3.86 -9.78 12.38
C ALA A 97 3.96 -11.30 12.43
N GLU A 98 4.98 -11.86 11.78
CA GLU A 98 5.20 -13.31 11.81
C GLU A 98 5.48 -13.80 13.23
N ARG A 99 6.35 -13.09 13.94
CA ARG A 99 6.66 -13.46 15.34
C ARG A 99 5.45 -13.26 16.24
N TRP A 100 4.74 -12.16 16.04
CA TRP A 100 3.56 -11.86 16.84
C TRP A 100 2.48 -12.92 16.67
N ALA A 101 2.23 -13.33 15.43
CA ALA A 101 1.23 -14.35 15.16
C ALA A 101 1.65 -15.71 15.75
N ALA A 102 2.93 -16.04 15.68
CA ALA A 102 3.42 -17.31 16.20
C ALA A 102 3.33 -17.37 17.72
N SER A 103 3.40 -16.22 18.40
CA SER A 103 3.35 -16.18 19.87
C SER A 103 1.92 -16.17 20.43
N LYS A 104 0.90 -16.08 19.56
CA LYS A 104 -0.48 -16.00 19.99
C LYS A 104 -1.20 -17.30 19.70
N PRO A 105 -2.19 -17.68 20.53
CA PRO A 105 -3.04 -18.80 20.17
C PRO A 105 -3.76 -18.47 18.85
N THR A 106 -3.79 -19.44 17.96
CA THR A 106 -4.45 -19.24 16.69
C THR A 106 -5.94 -19.11 16.92
N THR A 107 -6.50 -18.02 16.48
CA THR A 107 -7.94 -17.81 16.52
C THR A 107 -8.47 -17.94 15.11
N PRO A 108 -9.26 -18.96 14.85
CA PRO A 108 -9.86 -19.09 13.52
C PRO A 108 -10.76 -17.90 13.27
N GLY A 109 -10.60 -17.30 12.18
CA GLY A 109 -11.45 -16.22 11.88
C GLY A 109 -11.61 -15.20 11.40
#